data_fe0250c2da61083e6c75db9813d6d85b
#
_entry.id   fe0250c2da61083e6c75db9813d6d85b
#
_cell.length_a   1.000
_cell.length_b   1.000
_cell.length_c   1.000
_cell.angle_alpha   90.00
_cell.angle_beta   90.00
_cell.angle_gamma   90.00
#
_symmetry.space_group_name_H-M   'P 1'
#
loop_
_entity.id
_entity.type
_entity.pdbx_description
1 polymer ?
#
loop_
_entity_poly.entity_id
_entity_poly.type
_entity_poly.pdbx_seq_one_letter_code
_entity_poly.pdbx_strand_id
1 'polypeptide(L)'
;MLHYVGIAGTNIQRSTNLKLLQYMKKHYSEEAVIEIVDISNLPVFYKASQDHIPEAVNVISEKIRKADGVIIATPEYDHAIPAVLSSALAWFSYRIHPFAGKPVMIVGASYGSLGTSRAQA
;
A
#
# COMPACT_ATOMS: atom_id res chain seq x y z
N MET A 1 -13.44 -17.44 -0.38
CA MET A 1 -13.40 -16.01 -0.78
C MET A 1 -11.96 -15.52 -0.67
N LEU A 2 -11.47 -14.84 -1.68
CA LEU A 2 -10.11 -14.31 -1.68
C LEU A 2 -10.00 -13.10 -0.75
N HIS A 3 -8.84 -12.97 -0.10
CA HIS A 3 -8.54 -11.87 0.81
C HIS A 3 -7.39 -11.06 0.25
N TYR A 4 -7.59 -9.74 0.15
CA TYR A 4 -6.58 -8.80 -0.31
C TYR A 4 -6.33 -7.74 0.75
N VAL A 5 -5.08 -7.29 0.84
CA VAL A 5 -4.71 -6.12 1.62
C VAL A 5 -4.62 -4.93 0.66
N GLY A 6 -5.31 -3.85 0.98
CA GLY A 6 -5.25 -2.61 0.22
C GLY A 6 -4.39 -1.58 0.93
N ILE A 7 -3.40 -1.02 0.23
CA ILE A 7 -2.52 0.00 0.75
C ILE A 7 -2.75 1.29 -0.03
N ALA A 8 -3.19 2.34 0.66
CA ALA A 8 -3.27 3.67 0.07
C ALA A 8 -1.90 4.34 0.22
N GLY A 9 -1.27 4.69 -0.90
CA GLY A 9 0.07 5.28 -0.92
C GLY A 9 0.09 6.75 -0.53
N THR A 10 -0.68 7.12 0.48
CA THR A 10 -0.78 8.50 0.97
C THR A 10 -1.20 8.49 2.43
N ASN A 11 -0.83 9.55 3.15
CA ASN A 11 -1.29 9.77 4.52
C ASN A 11 -2.46 10.75 4.60
N ILE A 12 -3.04 11.15 3.49
CA ILE A 12 -4.16 12.09 3.44
C ILE A 12 -5.46 11.30 3.43
N GLN A 13 -6.27 11.49 4.49
CA GLN A 13 -7.53 10.72 4.67
C GLN A 13 -8.55 10.95 3.55
N ARG A 14 -8.51 12.11 2.89
CA ARG A 14 -9.44 12.44 1.80
C ARG A 14 -8.83 12.22 0.42
N SER A 15 -7.79 11.43 0.31
CA SER A 15 -7.16 11.21 -0.99
C SER A 15 -8.09 10.46 -1.93
N THR A 16 -7.98 10.78 -3.22
CA THR A 16 -8.71 10.09 -4.28
C THR A 16 -8.39 8.61 -4.31
N ASN A 17 -7.15 8.25 -4.00
CA ASN A 17 -6.70 6.87 -4.03
C ASN A 17 -7.25 6.04 -2.87
N LEU A 18 -7.42 6.64 -1.69
CA LEU A 18 -8.12 5.98 -0.60
C LEU A 18 -9.58 5.74 -0.96
N LYS A 19 -10.22 6.72 -1.57
CA LYS A 19 -11.61 6.55 -2.05
C LYS A 19 -11.72 5.45 -3.10
N LEU A 20 -10.72 5.32 -3.97
CA LEU A 20 -10.69 4.26 -4.96
C LEU A 20 -10.65 2.88 -4.27
N LEU A 21 -9.81 2.70 -3.27
CA LEU A 21 -9.76 1.45 -2.51
C LEU A 21 -11.07 1.17 -1.78
N GLN A 22 -11.68 2.20 -1.18
CA GLN A 22 -12.96 2.05 -0.50
C GLN A 22 -14.07 1.65 -1.47
N TYR A 23 -14.07 2.22 -2.66
CA TYR A 23 -14.99 1.84 -3.73
C TYR A 23 -14.79 0.40 -4.15
N MET A 24 -13.54 -0.03 -4.37
CA MET A 24 -13.23 -1.40 -4.75
C MET A 24 -13.67 -2.38 -3.68
N LYS A 25 -13.43 -2.06 -2.41
CA LYS A 25 -13.84 -2.88 -1.29
C LYS A 25 -15.35 -3.13 -1.29
N LYS A 26 -16.12 -2.09 -1.54
CA LYS A 26 -17.58 -2.18 -1.58
C LYS A 26 -18.06 -2.90 -2.83
N HIS A 27 -17.50 -2.54 -3.98
CA HIS A 27 -17.94 -3.06 -5.28
C HIS A 27 -17.73 -4.57 -5.40
N TYR A 28 -16.60 -5.07 -4.89
CA TYR A 28 -16.25 -6.49 -5.00
C TYR A 28 -16.52 -7.27 -3.71
N SER A 29 -17.39 -6.76 -2.84
CA SER A 29 -17.60 -7.34 -1.51
C SER A 29 -18.14 -8.78 -1.55
N GLU A 30 -18.80 -9.19 -2.65
CA GLU A 30 -19.29 -10.56 -2.79
C GLU A 30 -18.23 -11.52 -3.33
N GLU A 31 -17.20 -11.01 -4.00
CA GLU A 31 -16.14 -11.82 -4.60
C GLU A 31 -14.88 -11.88 -3.74
N ALA A 32 -14.61 -10.84 -2.97
CA ALA A 32 -13.36 -10.74 -2.22
C ALA A 32 -13.53 -9.86 -0.98
N VAL A 33 -12.65 -10.09 -0.03
CA VAL A 33 -12.50 -9.21 1.14
C VAL A 33 -11.26 -8.36 0.93
N ILE A 34 -11.39 -7.04 1.00
CA ILE A 34 -10.28 -6.11 0.91
C ILE A 34 -10.13 -5.43 2.27
N GLU A 35 -9.03 -5.69 2.94
CA GLU A 35 -8.70 -5.00 4.19
C GLU A 35 -7.76 -3.84 3.87
N ILE A 36 -8.23 -2.61 4.12
CA ILE A 36 -7.44 -1.41 3.88
C ILE A 36 -6.57 -1.16 5.11
N VAL A 37 -5.26 -1.05 4.90
CA VAL A 37 -4.31 -0.78 5.98
C VAL A 37 -3.77 0.64 5.85
N ASP A 38 -3.52 1.27 7.00
CA ASP A 38 -3.02 2.63 7.08
C ASP A 38 -1.51 2.60 7.32
N ILE A 39 -0.75 3.18 6.39
CA ILE A 39 0.71 3.27 6.49
C ILE A 39 1.18 4.62 7.02
N SER A 40 0.26 5.55 7.32
CA SER A 40 0.61 6.90 7.74
C SER A 40 1.33 6.95 9.09
N ASN A 41 1.12 5.94 9.93
CA ASN A 41 1.71 5.87 11.26
C ASN A 41 3.03 5.11 11.29
N LEU A 42 3.51 4.61 10.16
CA LEU A 42 4.81 3.97 10.11
C LEU A 42 5.91 5.01 10.19
N PRO A 43 6.96 4.78 11.03
CA PRO A 43 8.09 5.70 11.06
C PRO A 43 8.84 5.68 9.75
N VAL A 44 9.53 6.77 9.45
CA VAL A 44 10.37 6.86 8.25
C VAL A 44 11.48 5.80 8.35
N PHE A 45 11.69 5.08 7.26
CA PHE A 45 12.73 4.06 7.21
C PHE A 45 14.11 4.70 7.13
N TYR A 46 15.00 4.30 8.05
CA TYR A 46 16.42 4.67 8.03
C TYR A 46 17.27 3.42 8.07
N LYS A 47 18.41 3.50 7.41
CA LYS A 47 19.38 2.43 7.47
C LYS A 47 19.86 2.15 8.90
N ALA A 48 19.99 3.20 9.72
CA ALA A 48 20.44 3.10 11.10
C ALA A 48 19.40 2.47 12.04
N SER A 49 18.11 2.44 11.65
CA SER A 49 17.04 1.87 12.48
C SER A 49 16.73 0.42 12.13
N GLN A 50 17.58 -0.23 11.37
CA GLN A 50 17.35 -1.60 10.87
C GLN A 50 17.35 -2.67 11.95
N ASP A 51 17.97 -2.39 13.11
CA ASP A 51 18.05 -3.37 14.19
C ASP A 51 16.74 -3.56 14.93
N HIS A 52 15.80 -2.65 14.74
CA HIS A 52 14.50 -2.70 15.41
C HIS A 52 13.37 -2.45 14.40
N ILE A 53 12.53 -3.44 14.23
CA ILE A 53 11.37 -3.32 13.36
C ILE A 53 10.17 -2.88 14.20
N PRO A 54 9.54 -1.72 13.89
CA PRO A 54 8.37 -1.26 14.64
C PRO A 54 7.24 -2.29 14.61
N GLU A 55 6.49 -2.36 15.71
CA GLU A 55 5.37 -3.28 15.81
C GLU A 55 4.32 -3.04 14.72
N ALA A 56 4.06 -1.77 14.37
CA ALA A 56 3.12 -1.45 13.31
C ALA A 56 3.51 -2.07 11.97
N VAL A 57 4.82 -2.13 11.67
CA VAL A 57 5.32 -2.80 10.46
C VAL A 57 5.05 -4.30 10.53
N ASN A 58 5.29 -4.91 11.69
CA ASN A 58 5.04 -6.34 11.88
C ASN A 58 3.57 -6.69 11.72
N VAL A 59 2.68 -5.88 12.27
CA VAL A 59 1.22 -6.10 12.17
C VAL A 59 0.78 -6.08 10.71
N ILE A 60 1.19 -5.08 9.96
CA ILE A 60 0.82 -4.96 8.54
C ILE A 60 1.45 -6.09 7.73
N SER A 61 2.71 -6.45 8.02
CA SER A 61 3.40 -7.54 7.34
C SER A 61 2.68 -8.88 7.51
N GLU A 62 2.15 -9.16 8.71
CA GLU A 62 1.39 -10.38 8.94
C GLU A 62 0.08 -10.39 8.15
N LYS A 63 -0.60 -9.24 8.06
CA LYS A 63 -1.81 -9.13 7.24
C LYS A 63 -1.50 -9.41 5.77
N ILE A 64 -0.41 -8.86 5.24
CA ILE A 64 0.02 -9.10 3.87
C ILE A 64 0.35 -10.59 3.67
N ARG A 65 1.08 -11.16 4.62
CA ARG A 65 1.51 -12.56 4.52
C ARG A 65 0.33 -13.52 4.45
N LYS A 66 -0.74 -13.23 5.17
CA LYS A 66 -1.95 -14.04 5.19
C LYS A 66 -2.91 -13.76 4.03
N ALA A 67 -2.70 -12.68 3.30
CA ALA A 67 -3.56 -12.31 2.18
C ALA A 67 -3.21 -13.10 0.92
N ASP A 68 -4.17 -13.20 0.03
CA ASP A 68 -3.96 -13.82 -1.29
C ASP A 68 -3.29 -12.87 -2.27
N GLY A 69 -3.35 -11.57 -2.03
CA GLY A 69 -2.71 -10.57 -2.86
C GLY A 69 -2.77 -9.19 -2.22
N VAL A 70 -2.15 -8.22 -2.87
CA VAL A 70 -2.05 -6.84 -2.38
C VAL A 70 -2.47 -5.88 -3.48
N ILE A 71 -3.23 -4.86 -3.10
CA ILE A 71 -3.63 -3.77 -4.00
C ILE A 71 -3.00 -2.49 -3.48
N ILE A 72 -2.18 -1.86 -4.28
CA ILE A 72 -1.55 -0.58 -3.93
C ILE A 72 -2.19 0.52 -4.76
N ALA A 73 -2.88 1.44 -4.09
CA ALA A 73 -3.43 2.62 -4.73
C ALA A 73 -2.51 3.79 -4.43
N THR A 74 -1.90 4.37 -5.47
CA THR A 74 -0.88 5.38 -5.30
C THR A 74 -1.22 6.65 -6.07
N PRO A 75 -1.16 7.84 -5.41
CA PRO A 75 -1.10 9.09 -6.14
C PRO A 75 0.27 9.23 -6.80
N GLU A 76 0.38 10.20 -7.69
CA GLU A 76 1.64 10.53 -8.32
C GLU A 76 2.03 11.94 -7.90
N TYR A 77 3.21 12.06 -7.26
CA TYR A 77 3.80 13.34 -6.89
C TYR A 77 5.13 13.47 -7.62
N ASP A 78 5.30 14.57 -8.38
CA ASP A 78 6.52 14.80 -9.18
C ASP A 78 6.88 13.58 -10.05
N HIS A 79 5.88 12.95 -10.66
CA HIS A 79 6.01 11.78 -11.53
C HIS A 79 6.59 10.56 -10.83
N ALA A 80 6.43 10.45 -9.52
CA ALA A 80 6.92 9.34 -8.71
C ALA A 80 5.93 8.98 -7.61
N ILE A 81 6.21 7.92 -6.88
CA ILE A 81 5.39 7.53 -5.72
C ILE A 81 5.65 8.45 -4.54
N PRO A 82 4.66 8.64 -3.63
CA PRO A 82 4.84 9.46 -2.43
C PRO A 82 5.92 8.89 -1.50
N ALA A 83 6.56 9.77 -0.75
CA ALA A 83 7.61 9.38 0.20
C ALA A 83 7.09 8.41 1.27
N VAL A 84 5.85 8.58 1.73
CA VAL A 84 5.27 7.69 2.74
C VAL A 84 5.15 6.26 2.21
N LEU A 85 4.80 6.09 0.93
CA LEU A 85 4.72 4.78 0.32
C LEU A 85 6.12 4.19 0.11
N SER A 86 7.08 4.98 -0.37
CA SER A 86 8.46 4.51 -0.53
C SER A 86 9.05 4.03 0.78
N SER A 87 8.81 4.76 1.87
CA SER A 87 9.27 4.38 3.20
C SER A 87 8.63 3.09 3.68
N ALA A 88 7.32 2.94 3.47
CA ALA A 88 6.61 1.71 3.84
C ALA A 88 7.15 0.51 3.07
N LEU A 89 7.34 0.65 1.76
CA LEU A 89 7.89 -0.43 0.94
C LEU A 89 9.30 -0.80 1.37
N ALA A 90 10.11 0.18 1.80
CA ALA A 90 11.44 -0.09 2.31
C ALA A 90 11.39 -0.93 3.60
N TRP A 91 10.48 -0.64 4.52
CA TRP A 91 10.26 -1.47 5.70
C TRP A 91 9.92 -2.91 5.33
N PHE A 92 9.01 -3.09 4.37
CA PHE A 92 8.55 -4.43 3.97
C PHE A 92 9.58 -5.19 3.15
N SER A 93 10.61 -4.51 2.62
CA SER A 93 11.64 -5.14 1.79
C SER A 93 12.89 -5.53 2.57
N TYR A 94 13.06 -5.04 3.79
CA TYR A 94 14.33 -5.16 4.47
C TYR A 94 14.58 -6.56 5.06
N ARG A 95 13.91 -6.93 6.14
CA ARG A 95 14.13 -8.23 6.80
C ARG A 95 12.95 -9.17 6.66
N ILE A 96 11.79 -8.60 6.51
CA ILE A 96 10.55 -9.31 6.34
C ILE A 96 10.16 -9.18 4.88
N HIS A 97 9.91 -10.20 4.18
CA HIS A 97 9.53 -10.13 2.78
C HIS A 97 8.07 -10.56 2.61
N PRO A 98 7.09 -9.78 3.15
CA PRO A 98 5.69 -10.20 3.11
C PRO A 98 5.12 -10.27 1.69
N PHE A 99 5.72 -9.55 0.74
CA PHE A 99 5.29 -9.58 -0.67
C PHE A 99 5.82 -10.81 -1.44
N ALA A 100 6.74 -11.57 -0.85
CA ALA A 100 7.35 -12.70 -1.58
C ALA A 100 6.27 -13.68 -2.05
N GLY A 101 6.22 -13.92 -3.36
CA GLY A 101 5.24 -14.80 -3.97
C GLY A 101 3.81 -14.28 -4.03
N LYS A 102 3.57 -13.00 -3.70
CA LYS A 102 2.23 -12.40 -3.69
C LYS A 102 1.94 -11.67 -5.00
N PRO A 103 0.77 -11.87 -5.60
CA PRO A 103 0.31 -10.97 -6.66
C PRO A 103 0.10 -9.56 -6.12
N VAL A 104 0.56 -8.57 -6.87
CA VAL A 104 0.39 -7.16 -6.52
C VAL A 104 -0.27 -6.45 -7.69
N MET A 105 -1.36 -5.74 -7.40
CA MET A 105 -2.04 -4.88 -8.35
C MET A 105 -1.77 -3.43 -7.98
N ILE A 106 -1.39 -2.62 -8.93
CA ILE A 106 -1.18 -1.19 -8.72
C ILE A 106 -2.29 -0.44 -9.42
N VAL A 107 -2.99 0.42 -8.69
CA VAL A 107 -4.07 1.25 -9.19
C VAL A 107 -3.83 2.69 -8.80
N GLY A 108 -4.49 3.61 -9.49
CA GLY A 108 -4.38 5.02 -9.15
C GLY A 108 -5.41 5.86 -9.86
N ALA A 109 -5.67 7.04 -9.31
CA ALA A 109 -6.57 8.02 -9.89
C ALA A 109 -6.01 9.42 -9.63
N SER A 110 -6.20 10.31 -10.60
CA SER A 110 -5.73 11.68 -10.50
C SER A 110 -6.56 12.55 -11.44
N TYR A 111 -6.52 13.86 -11.20
CA TYR A 111 -7.16 14.81 -12.09
C TYR A 111 -6.27 15.18 -13.30
N GLY A 112 -4.99 14.78 -13.30
CA GLY A 112 -4.06 15.06 -14.39
C GLY A 112 -4.29 14.14 -15.58
N SER A 113 -3.86 14.59 -16.76
CA SER A 113 -4.05 13.83 -18.00
C SER A 113 -3.28 12.51 -18.04
N LEU A 114 -2.15 12.42 -17.34
CA LEU A 114 -1.35 11.19 -17.26
C LEU A 114 -1.82 10.25 -16.17
N GLY A 115 -2.73 10.69 -15.29
CA GLY A 115 -3.17 9.91 -14.14
C GLY A 115 -1.99 9.60 -13.23
N THR A 116 -1.77 8.32 -12.92
CA THR A 116 -0.65 7.87 -12.08
C THR A 116 0.34 7.01 -12.86
N SER A 117 0.37 7.14 -14.18
CA SER A 117 1.16 6.26 -15.05
C SER A 117 2.64 6.21 -14.70
N ARG A 118 3.23 7.35 -14.31
CA ARG A 118 4.65 7.41 -13.97
C ARG A 118 4.96 6.87 -12.58
N ALA A 119 4.03 7.04 -11.63
CA ALA A 119 4.18 6.43 -10.31
C ALA A 119 4.14 4.91 -10.41
N GLN A 120 3.40 4.36 -11.35
CA GLN A 120 3.28 2.92 -11.54
C GLN A 120 4.47 2.32 -12.30
N ALA A 121 5.20 3.16 -12.98
CA ALA A 121 6.40 2.71 -13.68
C ALA A 121 7.52 2.37 -12.71
#